data_cd64a5c1b7e9705c0ab7a632ecdf39fe
#
_entry.id   cd64a5c1b7e9705c0ab7a632ecdf39fe
#
_cell.length_a   1.000
_cell.length_b   1.000
_cell.length_c   1.000
_cell.angle_alpha   90.00
_cell.angle_beta   90.00
_cell.angle_gamma   90.00
#
_symmetry.space_group_name_H-M   'P 1'
#
loop_
_entity.id
_entity.type
_entity.pdbx_description
1 polymer ?
#
loop_
_entity_poly.entity_id
_entity_poly.type
_entity_poly.pdbx_seq_one_letter_code
_entity_poly.pdbx_strand_id
1 'polypeptide(L)'
;MAVKAKAEITLYKIISVDKVVRYYLLQSSTLAAPSKPADGAVIGSNWSKTEPSYTSGSTSTLYFVDQTVLSNGTLKYSEVSKSSSYEAAKEAWNKANNAQKTADSANSKIDGLQVGGRNMLRGSSFDNQPNVNNTYIKYKNNSVKLTVDTTNGATGTI
;
A
#
# COMPACT_ATOMS: atom_id res chain seq x y z
N MET A 1 56.71 -64.58 -25.64
CA MET A 1 56.29 -63.16 -25.81
C MET A 1 55.47 -62.81 -24.62
N ALA A 2 55.86 -61.81 -23.85
CA ALA A 2 55.04 -61.28 -22.74
C ALA A 2 54.18 -60.15 -23.28
N VAL A 3 52.87 -60.35 -23.24
CA VAL A 3 51.89 -59.31 -23.57
C VAL A 3 51.80 -58.34 -22.35
N LYS A 4 52.29 -57.10 -22.48
CA LYS A 4 52.09 -56.04 -21.49
C LYS A 4 50.77 -55.36 -21.81
N ALA A 5 49.77 -55.54 -20.93
CA ALA A 5 48.55 -54.81 -21.00
C ALA A 5 48.84 -53.36 -20.60
N LYS A 6 48.47 -52.42 -21.47
CA LYS A 6 48.53 -50.95 -21.19
C LYS A 6 47.15 -50.46 -20.92
N ALA A 7 46.91 -49.97 -19.69
CA ALA A 7 45.64 -49.32 -19.33
C ALA A 7 45.85 -47.79 -19.33
N GLU A 8 44.99 -47.05 -20.00
CA GLU A 8 44.95 -45.59 -19.98
C GLU A 8 43.75 -45.15 -19.15
N ILE A 9 43.98 -44.36 -18.11
CA ILE A 9 42.91 -43.82 -17.26
C ILE A 9 42.83 -42.30 -17.53
N THR A 10 41.71 -41.88 -18.12
CA THR A 10 41.42 -40.46 -18.31
C THR A 10 40.62 -39.92 -17.10
N LEU A 11 41.23 -39.01 -16.38
CA LEU A 11 40.57 -38.35 -15.22
C LEU A 11 39.95 -37.04 -15.69
N TYR A 12 38.63 -36.92 -15.55
CA TYR A 12 37.92 -35.67 -15.77
C TYR A 12 37.69 -34.95 -14.43
N LYS A 13 38.09 -33.69 -14.35
CA LYS A 13 37.75 -32.84 -13.23
C LYS A 13 36.32 -32.38 -13.41
N ILE A 14 35.41 -32.86 -12.56
CA ILE A 14 34.01 -32.41 -12.54
C ILE A 14 33.97 -31.08 -11.80
N ILE A 15 33.43 -30.05 -12.47
CA ILE A 15 33.16 -28.78 -11.86
C ILE A 15 31.72 -28.84 -11.31
N SER A 16 31.58 -28.72 -10.00
CA SER A 16 30.30 -28.75 -9.29
C SER A 16 29.97 -27.37 -8.71
N VAL A 17 28.73 -27.18 -8.28
CA VAL A 17 28.33 -26.02 -7.51
C VAL A 17 28.85 -26.19 -6.08
N ASP A 18 29.58 -25.19 -5.60
CA ASP A 18 30.04 -25.13 -4.20
C ASP A 18 28.96 -24.45 -3.33
N LYS A 19 28.46 -23.28 -3.76
CA LYS A 19 27.40 -22.57 -3.06
C LYS A 19 26.65 -21.62 -3.98
N VAL A 20 25.43 -21.25 -3.55
CA VAL A 20 24.64 -20.17 -4.15
C VAL A 20 24.40 -19.11 -3.10
N VAL A 21 24.61 -17.85 -3.46
CA VAL A 21 24.40 -16.71 -2.57
C VAL A 21 23.52 -15.69 -3.28
N ARG A 22 22.42 -15.31 -2.65
CA ARG A 22 21.55 -14.26 -3.20
C ARG A 22 22.04 -12.89 -2.75
N TYR A 23 22.02 -11.97 -3.69
CA TYR A 23 22.31 -10.56 -3.45
C TYR A 23 21.12 -9.70 -3.85
N TYR A 24 20.91 -8.63 -3.13
CA TYR A 24 19.80 -7.70 -3.26
C TYR A 24 20.29 -6.30 -3.55
N LEU A 25 19.55 -5.58 -4.39
CA LEU A 25 19.78 -4.18 -4.69
C LEU A 25 18.46 -3.43 -4.61
N LEU A 26 18.36 -2.52 -3.65
CA LEU A 26 17.24 -1.59 -3.55
C LEU A 26 17.62 -0.30 -4.28
N GLN A 27 16.83 0.08 -5.29
CA GLN A 27 17.06 1.34 -6.01
C GLN A 27 15.73 2.03 -6.33
N SER A 28 15.80 3.33 -6.66
CA SER A 28 14.64 4.09 -7.11
C SER A 28 14.00 3.45 -8.34
N SER A 29 12.67 3.38 -8.35
CA SER A 29 11.92 2.88 -9.51
C SER A 29 12.03 3.76 -10.76
N THR A 30 12.59 4.97 -10.62
CA THR A 30 12.85 5.88 -11.75
C THR A 30 14.13 5.53 -12.50
N LEU A 31 14.98 4.68 -11.94
CA LEU A 31 16.20 4.21 -12.57
C LEU A 31 15.92 2.98 -13.43
N ALA A 32 16.70 2.82 -14.49
CA ALA A 32 16.67 1.60 -15.28
C ALA A 32 17.01 0.37 -14.40
N ALA A 33 16.45 -0.78 -14.76
CA ALA A 33 16.79 -2.02 -14.06
C ALA A 33 18.31 -2.26 -14.12
N PRO A 34 18.92 -2.75 -13.02
CA PRO A 34 20.35 -3.01 -13.01
C PRO A 34 20.69 -4.12 -14.03
N SER A 35 21.84 -3.97 -14.66
CA SER A 35 22.37 -5.01 -15.54
C SER A 35 22.89 -6.19 -14.72
N LYS A 36 22.83 -7.38 -15.35
CA LYS A 36 23.44 -8.60 -14.80
C LYS A 36 24.93 -8.37 -14.54
N PRO A 37 25.45 -8.73 -13.37
CA PRO A 37 26.91 -8.74 -13.15
C PRO A 37 27.60 -9.71 -14.12
N ALA A 38 28.77 -9.32 -14.60
CA ALA A 38 29.52 -10.19 -15.50
C ALA A 38 30.00 -11.47 -14.79
N ASP A 39 29.89 -12.61 -15.46
CA ASP A 39 30.42 -13.86 -14.93
C ASP A 39 31.93 -13.73 -14.65
N GLY A 40 32.37 -14.27 -13.53
CA GLY A 40 33.74 -14.17 -13.05
C GLY A 40 34.07 -12.87 -12.31
N ALA A 41 33.26 -11.84 -12.42
CA ALA A 41 33.48 -10.57 -11.70
C ALA A 41 32.98 -10.66 -10.27
N VAL A 42 33.59 -9.87 -9.38
CA VAL A 42 33.08 -9.67 -8.02
C VAL A 42 31.88 -8.73 -8.09
N ILE A 43 30.81 -9.09 -7.39
CA ILE A 43 29.61 -8.26 -7.35
C ILE A 43 29.89 -6.87 -6.74
N GLY A 44 29.25 -5.85 -7.29
CA GLY A 44 29.47 -4.46 -6.85
C GLY A 44 29.03 -4.23 -5.38
N SER A 45 29.66 -3.28 -4.73
CA SER A 45 29.43 -2.96 -3.30
C SER A 45 28.04 -2.43 -2.99
N ASN A 46 27.27 -2.02 -4.01
CA ASN A 46 25.87 -1.61 -3.88
C ASN A 46 24.89 -2.79 -3.70
N TRP A 47 25.35 -4.02 -3.89
CA TRP A 47 24.57 -5.22 -3.64
C TRP A 47 24.78 -5.74 -2.22
N SER A 48 23.71 -6.11 -1.55
CA SER A 48 23.70 -6.64 -0.18
C SER A 48 23.29 -8.11 -0.15
N LYS A 49 23.85 -8.87 0.80
CA LYS A 49 23.39 -10.25 1.10
C LYS A 49 22.13 -10.28 1.95
N THR A 50 21.80 -9.15 2.58
CA THR A 50 20.62 -9.02 3.43
C THR A 50 19.48 -8.44 2.61
N GLU A 51 18.34 -9.12 2.60
CA GLU A 51 17.13 -8.63 1.96
C GLU A 51 16.56 -7.46 2.78
N PRO A 52 16.42 -6.25 2.19
CA PRO A 52 15.82 -5.13 2.88
C PRO A 52 14.31 -5.33 2.95
N SER A 53 13.72 -5.01 4.11
CA SER A 53 12.28 -4.98 4.29
C SER A 53 11.65 -3.81 3.53
N TYR A 54 10.38 -3.97 3.12
CA TYR A 54 9.63 -2.86 2.56
C TYR A 54 9.39 -1.78 3.62
N THR A 55 9.69 -0.54 3.29
CA THR A 55 9.37 0.63 4.11
C THR A 55 8.12 1.30 3.55
N SER A 56 7.13 1.55 4.41
CA SER A 56 5.86 2.18 4.05
C SER A 56 6.06 3.47 3.26
N GLY A 57 5.40 3.57 2.11
CA GLY A 57 5.52 4.72 1.20
C GLY A 57 6.75 4.72 0.30
N SER A 58 7.62 3.71 0.40
CA SER A 58 8.76 3.58 -0.51
C SER A 58 8.31 3.36 -1.95
N THR A 59 8.87 4.14 -2.86
CA THR A 59 8.69 3.97 -4.32
C THR A 59 9.78 3.13 -4.95
N SER A 60 10.77 2.68 -4.17
CA SER A 60 11.89 1.88 -4.65
C SER A 60 11.44 0.52 -5.16
N THR A 61 12.29 -0.10 -5.97
CA THR A 61 12.17 -1.48 -6.45
C THR A 61 13.32 -2.30 -5.90
N LEU A 62 13.01 -3.48 -5.39
CA LEU A 62 14.01 -4.43 -4.92
C LEU A 62 14.32 -5.43 -6.03
N TYR A 63 15.58 -5.48 -6.40
CA TYR A 63 16.12 -6.47 -7.34
C TYR A 63 16.95 -7.49 -6.60
N PHE A 64 17.06 -8.68 -7.16
CA PHE A 64 17.97 -9.72 -6.69
C PHE A 64 18.66 -10.43 -7.84
N VAL A 65 19.81 -11.04 -7.51
CA VAL A 65 20.57 -11.89 -8.38
C VAL A 65 21.17 -13.02 -7.55
N ASP A 66 21.20 -14.23 -8.10
CA ASP A 66 21.84 -15.38 -7.45
C ASP A 66 23.25 -15.56 -8.01
N GLN A 67 24.25 -15.49 -7.14
CA GLN A 67 25.63 -15.82 -7.45
C GLN A 67 25.87 -17.29 -7.16
N THR A 68 26.24 -18.04 -8.18
CA THR A 68 26.70 -19.41 -8.05
C THR A 68 28.22 -19.44 -8.04
N VAL A 69 28.77 -19.99 -6.98
CA VAL A 69 30.20 -20.26 -6.87
C VAL A 69 30.47 -21.71 -7.25
N LEU A 70 31.33 -21.92 -8.23
CA LEU A 70 31.71 -23.24 -8.66
C LEU A 70 32.95 -23.75 -7.91
N SER A 71 33.14 -25.08 -7.84
CA SER A 71 34.25 -25.74 -7.13
C SER A 71 35.64 -25.35 -7.62
N ASN A 72 35.74 -24.74 -8.79
CA ASN A 72 36.97 -24.18 -9.33
C ASN A 72 37.15 -22.69 -9.03
N GLY A 73 36.25 -22.09 -8.19
CA GLY A 73 36.27 -20.68 -7.83
C GLY A 73 35.61 -19.76 -8.86
N THR A 74 35.10 -20.27 -9.97
CA THR A 74 34.41 -19.42 -10.98
C THR A 74 33.07 -18.93 -10.42
N LEU A 75 32.78 -17.64 -10.64
CA LEU A 75 31.53 -17.01 -10.28
C LEU A 75 30.59 -16.97 -11.49
N LYS A 76 29.33 -17.35 -11.30
CA LYS A 76 28.26 -17.23 -12.28
C LYS A 76 27.10 -16.47 -11.67
N TYR A 77 26.35 -15.73 -12.47
CA TYR A 77 25.21 -14.96 -12.02
C TYR A 77 23.94 -15.35 -12.78
N SER A 78 22.82 -15.38 -12.06
CA SER A 78 21.50 -15.46 -12.70
C SER A 78 21.17 -14.14 -13.41
N GLU A 79 20.09 -14.13 -14.18
CA GLU A 79 19.50 -12.86 -14.60
C GLU A 79 18.99 -12.09 -13.39
N VAL A 80 19.02 -10.74 -13.48
CA VAL A 80 18.47 -9.86 -12.46
C VAL A 80 16.96 -9.93 -12.49
N SER A 81 16.36 -10.15 -11.34
CA SER A 81 14.91 -10.25 -11.19
C SER A 81 14.40 -9.28 -10.10
N LYS A 82 13.14 -8.88 -10.23
CA LYS A 82 12.46 -8.11 -9.18
C LYS A 82 11.99 -9.04 -8.07
N SER A 83 12.09 -8.59 -6.81
CA SER A 83 11.50 -9.30 -5.68
C SER A 83 9.98 -9.17 -5.71
N SER A 84 9.29 -10.28 -5.97
CA SER A 84 7.82 -10.30 -6.01
C SER A 84 7.19 -10.00 -4.65
N SER A 85 7.81 -10.44 -3.56
CA SER A 85 7.36 -10.18 -2.20
C SER A 85 7.42 -8.68 -1.87
N TYR A 86 8.50 -8.02 -2.27
CA TYR A 86 8.67 -6.57 -2.06
C TYR A 86 7.66 -5.77 -2.89
N GLU A 87 7.47 -6.12 -4.16
CA GLU A 87 6.48 -5.45 -5.02
C GLU A 87 5.04 -5.68 -4.53
N ALA A 88 4.72 -6.89 -4.04
CA ALA A 88 3.41 -7.17 -3.45
C ALA A 88 3.17 -6.36 -2.17
N ALA A 89 4.17 -6.20 -1.30
CA ALA A 89 4.07 -5.37 -0.11
C ALA A 89 3.85 -3.89 -0.46
N LYS A 90 4.56 -3.39 -1.48
CA LYS A 90 4.38 -2.03 -2.01
C LYS A 90 2.96 -1.81 -2.55
N GLU A 91 2.46 -2.77 -3.33
CA GLU A 91 1.10 -2.71 -3.89
C GLU A 91 0.03 -2.76 -2.78
N ALA A 92 0.20 -3.64 -1.79
CA ALA A 92 -0.72 -3.74 -0.65
C ALA A 92 -0.78 -2.43 0.14
N TRP A 93 0.37 -1.82 0.40
CA TRP A 93 0.42 -0.51 1.06
C TRP A 93 -0.28 0.59 0.25
N ASN A 94 -0.04 0.64 -1.06
CA ASN A 94 -0.70 1.62 -1.94
C ASN A 94 -2.22 1.44 -1.94
N LYS A 95 -2.71 0.20 -2.02
CA LYS A 95 -4.15 -0.10 -1.94
C LYS A 95 -4.74 0.33 -0.60
N ALA A 96 -4.08 0.00 0.51
CA ALA A 96 -4.52 0.38 1.86
C ALA A 96 -4.56 1.91 2.02
N ASN A 97 -3.52 2.62 1.58
CA ASN A 97 -3.44 4.07 1.65
C ASN A 97 -4.52 4.75 0.79
N ASN A 98 -4.81 4.22 -0.40
CA ASN A 98 -5.89 4.72 -1.24
C ASN A 98 -7.28 4.46 -0.64
N ALA A 99 -7.49 3.29 -0.03
CA ALA A 99 -8.72 2.97 0.68
C ALA A 99 -8.93 3.93 1.87
N GLN A 100 -7.87 4.20 2.64
CA GLN A 100 -7.92 5.16 3.74
C GLN A 100 -8.30 6.56 3.25
N LYS A 101 -7.66 7.07 2.20
CA LYS A 101 -8.00 8.38 1.61
C LYS A 101 -9.45 8.45 1.13
N THR A 102 -9.97 7.36 0.58
CA THR A 102 -11.37 7.28 0.14
C THR A 102 -12.31 7.33 1.35
N ALA A 103 -11.98 6.60 2.44
CA ALA A 103 -12.75 6.62 3.67
C ALA A 103 -12.74 8.00 4.33
N ASP A 104 -11.57 8.65 4.41
CA ASP A 104 -11.44 10.01 4.95
C ASP A 104 -12.25 11.01 4.14
N SER A 105 -12.23 10.89 2.81
CA SER A 105 -13.05 11.72 1.92
C SER A 105 -14.55 11.49 2.11
N ALA A 106 -14.96 10.22 2.31
CA ALA A 106 -16.36 9.90 2.59
C ALA A 106 -16.80 10.44 3.96
N ASN A 107 -15.98 10.30 5.00
CA ASN A 107 -16.25 10.85 6.32
C ASN A 107 -16.38 12.39 6.26
N SER A 108 -15.46 13.06 5.56
CA SER A 108 -15.53 14.52 5.38
C SER A 108 -16.81 14.96 4.67
N LYS A 109 -17.30 14.16 3.71
CA LYS A 109 -18.59 14.43 3.05
C LYS A 109 -19.77 14.20 4.00
N ILE A 110 -19.71 13.17 4.84
CA ILE A 110 -20.75 12.86 5.85
C ILE A 110 -20.78 13.99 6.88
N ASP A 111 -19.64 14.44 7.35
CA ASP A 111 -19.53 15.56 8.30
C ASP A 111 -20.05 16.89 7.71
N GLY A 112 -19.85 17.07 6.40
CA GLY A 112 -20.38 18.20 5.62
C GLY A 112 -21.87 18.08 5.30
N LEU A 113 -22.44 16.87 5.33
CA LEU A 113 -23.87 16.66 5.28
C LEU A 113 -24.40 16.99 6.67
N GLN A 114 -24.92 18.16 6.89
CA GLN A 114 -25.65 18.51 8.10
C GLN A 114 -26.95 17.68 8.22
N VAL A 115 -26.81 16.37 8.30
CA VAL A 115 -27.87 15.43 8.63
C VAL A 115 -27.94 15.31 10.15
N GLY A 116 -27.94 16.42 10.80
CA GLY A 116 -28.36 16.49 12.19
C GLY A 116 -29.84 16.80 12.18
N GLY A 117 -30.58 16.31 13.15
CA GLY A 117 -31.99 16.60 13.40
C GLY A 117 -32.36 18.10 13.50
N ARG A 118 -31.66 18.92 12.73
CA ARG A 118 -31.95 20.29 12.41
C ARG A 118 -32.89 20.29 11.22
N ASN A 119 -34.15 20.39 11.55
CA ASN A 119 -35.11 20.84 10.57
C ASN A 119 -35.23 19.92 9.35
N MET A 120 -35.69 18.69 9.55
CA MET A 120 -36.23 17.86 8.45
C MET A 120 -37.39 18.55 7.72
N LEU A 121 -37.92 19.62 8.29
CA LEU A 121 -38.86 20.53 7.65
C LEU A 121 -38.05 21.72 7.08
N ARG A 122 -37.97 21.77 5.76
CA ARG A 122 -37.32 22.87 5.04
C ARG A 122 -38.03 24.19 5.44
N GLY A 123 -37.28 25.11 6.04
CA GLY A 123 -37.82 26.39 6.51
C GLY A 123 -38.33 26.34 7.94
N SER A 124 -37.92 25.35 8.74
CA SER A 124 -38.23 25.23 10.15
C SER A 124 -37.25 25.99 11.07
N SER A 125 -36.67 27.06 10.59
CA SER A 125 -36.34 28.15 11.52
C SER A 125 -37.69 28.73 11.95
N PHE A 126 -38.22 28.16 13.01
CA PHE A 126 -39.52 28.59 13.55
C PHE A 126 -39.51 30.06 13.94
N ASP A 127 -38.32 30.63 14.11
CA ASP A 127 -38.15 32.06 14.41
C ASP A 127 -38.43 32.98 13.23
N ASN A 128 -38.40 32.45 11.98
CA ASN A 128 -38.62 33.22 10.75
C ASN A 128 -39.76 32.68 9.89
N GLN A 129 -40.62 31.86 10.44
CA GLN A 129 -41.81 31.44 9.71
C GLN A 129 -42.71 32.66 9.47
N PRO A 130 -43.11 32.92 8.23
CA PRO A 130 -44.12 33.94 7.99
C PRO A 130 -45.39 33.57 8.75
N ASN A 131 -45.95 34.55 9.44
CA ASN A 131 -47.18 34.37 10.16
C ASN A 131 -48.29 33.94 9.17
N VAL A 132 -48.54 32.63 9.11
CA VAL A 132 -49.61 32.08 8.27
C VAL A 132 -50.87 32.10 9.13
N ASN A 133 -51.80 32.96 8.82
CA ASN A 133 -53.03 33.11 9.60
C ASN A 133 -52.84 33.46 11.08
N ASN A 134 -51.85 34.28 11.38
CA ASN A 134 -51.50 34.68 12.75
C ASN A 134 -51.22 33.52 13.73
N THR A 135 -50.84 32.39 13.20
CA THR A 135 -50.44 31.22 13.99
C THR A 135 -48.96 31.01 13.86
N TYR A 136 -48.21 30.93 14.96
CA TYR A 136 -46.78 30.62 14.94
C TYR A 136 -46.46 29.51 15.95
N ILE A 137 -45.43 28.75 15.64
CA ILE A 137 -44.95 27.67 16.47
C ILE A 137 -43.56 28.05 17.00
N LYS A 138 -43.43 28.13 18.34
CA LYS A 138 -42.15 28.38 19.01
C LYS A 138 -41.53 27.11 19.56
N TYR A 139 -40.28 26.96 19.34
CA TYR A 139 -39.45 25.89 19.90
C TYR A 139 -38.57 26.47 21.01
N LYS A 140 -38.61 25.93 22.22
CA LYS A 140 -37.83 26.40 23.36
C LYS A 140 -37.17 25.25 24.11
N ASN A 141 -35.84 25.31 24.25
CA ASN A 141 -35.01 24.50 25.15
C ASN A 141 -35.18 22.99 25.04
N ASN A 142 -34.83 22.38 23.88
CA ASN A 142 -34.79 20.92 23.68
C ASN A 142 -36.04 20.14 24.12
N SER A 143 -37.09 20.80 24.51
CA SER A 143 -38.40 20.22 24.73
C SER A 143 -39.37 20.77 23.70
N VAL A 144 -40.09 19.85 23.06
CA VAL A 144 -41.12 20.21 22.07
C VAL A 144 -42.29 20.78 22.85
N LYS A 145 -42.31 22.10 23.05
CA LYS A 145 -43.50 22.80 23.48
C LYS A 145 -44.08 23.50 22.25
N LEU A 146 -45.05 22.87 21.64
CA LEU A 146 -45.85 23.50 20.58
C LEU A 146 -46.83 24.47 21.27
N THR A 147 -46.58 25.76 21.12
CA THR A 147 -47.59 26.77 21.53
C THR A 147 -48.15 27.33 20.24
N VAL A 148 -49.39 27.08 20.01
CA VAL A 148 -50.12 27.68 18.89
C VAL A 148 -50.83 28.91 19.44
N ASP A 149 -50.41 30.09 18.98
CA ASP A 149 -51.06 31.34 19.32
C ASP A 149 -51.93 31.76 18.13
N THR A 150 -53.21 31.85 18.36
CA THR A 150 -54.18 32.20 17.32
C THR A 150 -54.65 33.63 17.53
N THR A 151 -54.89 34.33 16.44
CA THR A 151 -55.37 35.77 16.48
C THR A 151 -56.72 35.94 17.19
N ASN A 152 -57.41 34.88 17.51
CA ASN A 152 -58.67 34.92 18.25
C ASN A 152 -58.46 34.85 19.75
N GLY A 153 -57.25 35.04 20.23
CA GLY A 153 -56.95 35.03 21.67
C GLY A 153 -57.02 33.69 22.36
N ALA A 154 -57.22 32.59 21.63
CA ALA A 154 -57.20 31.25 22.17
C ALA A 154 -55.75 30.71 22.11
N THR A 155 -55.08 30.58 23.26
CA THR A 155 -53.79 29.92 23.38
C THR A 155 -54.02 28.44 23.67
N GLY A 156 -53.68 27.57 22.70
CA GLY A 156 -53.71 26.13 22.90
C GLY A 156 -52.29 25.62 23.12
N THR A 157 -52.06 24.81 24.15
CA THR A 157 -50.82 24.03 24.32
C THR A 157 -51.13 22.60 23.95
N ILE A 158 -50.43 22.05 23.03
CA ILE A 158 -50.51 20.65 22.63
C ILE A 158 -49.33 19.90 23.24
#